data_2776f46dca100b0347c58fd4dbfcbde9
#
_entry.id   2776f46dca100b0347c58fd4dbfcbde9
#
_cell.length_a   1.000
_cell.length_b   1.000
_cell.length_c   1.000
_cell.angle_alpha   90.00
_cell.angle_beta   90.00
_cell.angle_gamma   90.00
#
_symmetry.space_group_name_H-M   'P 1'
#
loop_
_entity.id
_entity.type
_entity.pdbx_description
1 polymer ?
#
loop_
_entity_poly.entity_id
_entity_poly.type
_entity_poly.pdbx_seq_one_letter_code
_entity_poly.pdbx_strand_id
1 'polypeptide(L)'
;MSIIKARSVTAFLHAQSSAVAMLAVACLCAFSAWQWGAVTPDRADVGVCLPSANLWIPFGEASAIANIAANAAVAILIIYINRAFNILRSLTALVATMFLAMQIAVPSELARFNDGTVLAIVMLVCSMLLFSVFDNPEGQRRVFLVFCIIGAAAFSRAAYLFFVPVLLLGCAQMRV
;
A
#
# COMPACT_ATOMS: atom_id res chain seq x y z
N MET A 1 -17.97 -12.42 -35.52
CA MET A 1 -17.02 -13.23 -34.73
C MET A 1 -15.61 -12.65 -34.62
N SER A 2 -15.21 -11.69 -35.47
CA SER A 2 -13.87 -11.07 -35.49
C SER A 2 -13.65 -9.98 -34.43
N ILE A 3 -14.66 -9.20 -34.05
CA ILE A 3 -14.55 -8.06 -33.13
C ILE A 3 -14.31 -8.49 -31.67
N ILE A 4 -14.85 -9.63 -31.25
CA ILE A 4 -14.67 -10.18 -29.89
C ILE A 4 -13.22 -10.66 -29.71
N LYS A 5 -12.63 -11.25 -30.74
CA LYS A 5 -11.24 -11.71 -30.72
C LYS A 5 -10.24 -10.56 -30.68
N ALA A 6 -10.51 -9.46 -31.38
CA ALA A 6 -9.67 -8.26 -31.36
C ALA A 6 -9.66 -7.58 -29.96
N ARG A 7 -10.82 -7.50 -29.29
CA ARG A 7 -10.94 -6.95 -27.94
C ARG A 7 -10.19 -7.77 -26.89
N SER A 8 -10.15 -9.09 -27.01
CA SER A 8 -9.41 -9.94 -26.08
C SER A 8 -7.89 -9.82 -26.25
N VAL A 9 -7.42 -9.66 -27.49
CA VAL A 9 -5.98 -9.50 -27.78
C VAL A 9 -5.48 -8.12 -27.32
N THR A 10 -6.24 -7.06 -27.56
CA THR A 10 -5.87 -5.71 -27.08
C THR A 10 -5.89 -5.63 -25.55
N ALA A 11 -6.86 -6.26 -24.87
CA ALA A 11 -6.90 -6.34 -23.41
C ALA A 11 -5.69 -7.13 -22.85
N PHE A 12 -5.29 -8.21 -23.52
CA PHE A 12 -4.13 -9.01 -23.13
C PHE A 12 -2.81 -8.22 -23.31
N LEU A 13 -2.65 -7.53 -24.45
CA LEU A 13 -1.49 -6.67 -24.70
C LEU A 13 -1.42 -5.50 -23.72
N HIS A 14 -2.55 -4.87 -23.39
CA HIS A 14 -2.59 -3.84 -22.36
C HIS A 14 -2.25 -4.37 -20.97
N ALA A 15 -2.69 -5.56 -20.60
CA ALA A 15 -2.35 -6.17 -19.32
C ALA A 15 -0.85 -6.52 -19.25
N GLN A 16 -0.26 -7.03 -20.33
CA GLN A 16 1.17 -7.30 -20.39
C GLN A 16 2.01 -6.03 -20.35
N SER A 17 1.65 -5.00 -21.11
CA SER A 17 2.38 -3.73 -21.11
C SER A 17 2.33 -3.04 -19.74
N SER A 18 1.21 -3.12 -19.02
CA SER A 18 1.11 -2.57 -17.67
C SER A 18 1.94 -3.34 -16.65
N ALA A 19 2.04 -4.66 -16.79
CA ALA A 19 2.90 -5.48 -15.92
C ALA A 19 4.40 -5.20 -16.17
N VAL A 20 4.80 -5.06 -17.43
CA VAL A 20 6.18 -4.69 -17.80
C VAL A 20 6.51 -3.29 -17.27
N ALA A 21 5.60 -2.31 -17.43
CA ALA A 21 5.78 -0.98 -16.88
C ALA A 21 5.92 -1.00 -15.35
N MET A 22 5.10 -1.79 -14.66
CA MET A 22 5.19 -1.96 -13.21
C MET A 22 6.55 -2.53 -12.79
N LEU A 23 7.04 -3.55 -13.47
CA LEU A 23 8.36 -4.14 -13.19
C LEU A 23 9.49 -3.13 -13.44
N ALA A 24 9.44 -2.39 -14.55
CA ALA A 24 10.43 -1.37 -14.84
C ALA A 24 10.45 -0.27 -13.76
N VAL A 25 9.28 0.22 -13.35
CA VAL A 25 9.17 1.21 -12.27
C VAL A 25 9.63 0.62 -10.94
N ALA A 26 9.31 -0.64 -10.61
CA ALA A 26 9.79 -1.30 -9.41
C ALA A 26 11.33 -1.43 -9.38
N CYS A 27 11.94 -1.77 -10.51
CA CYS A 27 13.41 -1.79 -10.64
C CYS A 27 14.03 -0.40 -10.45
N LEU A 28 13.41 0.65 -11.02
CA LEU A 28 13.86 2.03 -10.82
C LEU A 28 13.72 2.47 -9.36
N CYS A 29 12.62 2.09 -8.68
CA CYS A 29 12.47 2.33 -7.25
C CYS A 29 13.57 1.65 -6.43
N ALA A 30 13.85 0.38 -6.70
CA ALA A 30 14.89 -0.36 -6.00
C ALA A 30 16.28 0.25 -6.23
N PHE A 31 16.58 0.63 -7.44
CA PHE A 31 17.84 1.30 -7.80
C PHE A 31 17.98 2.66 -7.11
N SER A 32 16.92 3.46 -7.12
CA SER A 32 16.88 4.77 -6.46
C SER A 32 17.07 4.63 -4.95
N ALA A 33 16.36 3.70 -4.31
CA ALA A 33 16.51 3.42 -2.88
C ALA A 33 17.95 3.00 -2.53
N TRP A 34 18.59 2.19 -3.36
CA TRP A 34 19.97 1.76 -3.16
C TRP A 34 20.96 2.93 -3.23
N GLN A 35 20.81 3.81 -4.23
CA GLN A 35 21.69 4.96 -4.38
C GLN A 35 21.55 5.98 -3.24
N TRP A 36 20.33 6.24 -2.77
CA TRP A 36 20.07 7.25 -1.75
C TRP A 36 20.21 6.71 -0.33
N GLY A 37 20.23 5.40 -0.13
CA GLY A 37 20.41 4.77 1.17
C GLY A 37 21.67 5.18 1.92
N ALA A 38 22.71 5.57 1.19
CA ALA A 38 24.00 6.02 1.76
C ALA A 38 23.99 7.50 2.21
N VAL A 39 22.98 8.30 1.81
CA VAL A 39 23.02 9.77 1.92
C VAL A 39 21.99 10.33 2.91
N THR A 40 21.05 9.54 3.38
CA THR A 40 19.95 10.03 4.23
C THR A 40 20.40 10.33 5.67
N PRO A 41 20.20 11.58 6.15
CA PRO A 41 20.49 11.92 7.53
C PRO A 41 19.56 11.18 8.49
N ASP A 42 20.11 10.85 9.65
CA ASP A 42 19.41 10.17 10.71
C ASP A 42 18.40 11.10 11.39
N ARG A 43 17.11 10.94 11.08
CA ARG A 43 16.02 11.58 11.83
C ARG A 43 15.35 10.54 12.71
N ALA A 44 15.65 10.57 13.99
CA ALA A 44 14.94 9.81 15.00
C ALA A 44 13.60 10.50 15.31
N ASP A 45 12.53 10.06 14.66
CA ASP A 45 11.17 10.44 15.05
C ASP A 45 10.76 9.59 16.25
N VAL A 46 10.52 10.25 17.39
CA VAL A 46 10.05 9.59 18.61
C VAL A 46 8.55 9.28 18.42
N GLY A 47 8.17 8.02 18.51
CA GLY A 47 6.76 7.60 18.51
C GLY A 47 6.05 8.01 19.82
N VAL A 48 4.72 7.89 19.87
CA VAL A 48 3.91 8.29 21.04
C VAL A 48 4.12 7.34 22.22
N CYS A 49 3.97 6.04 22.04
CA CYS A 49 4.16 5.01 23.06
C CYS A 49 5.07 3.88 22.58
N LEU A 50 5.07 3.61 21.27
CA LEU A 50 5.98 2.67 20.64
C LEU A 50 6.98 3.45 19.78
N PRO A 51 8.21 2.95 19.61
CA PRO A 51 9.16 3.58 18.72
C PRO A 51 8.56 3.65 17.30
N SER A 52 8.79 4.75 16.60
CA SER A 52 8.33 4.89 15.22
C SER A 52 8.93 3.79 14.33
N ALA A 53 8.27 3.46 13.22
CA ALA A 53 8.71 2.40 12.32
C ALA A 53 10.13 2.62 11.79
N ASN A 54 10.60 3.86 11.76
CA ASN A 54 11.96 4.22 11.39
C ASN A 54 13.03 3.60 12.32
N LEU A 55 12.67 3.26 13.55
CA LEU A 55 13.58 2.69 14.57
C LEU A 55 13.47 1.15 14.66
N TRP A 56 12.51 0.53 13.97
CA TRP A 56 12.31 -0.92 14.05
C TRP A 56 13.43 -1.70 13.37
N ILE A 57 14.01 -1.12 12.32
CA ILE A 57 15.06 -1.76 11.56
C ILE A 57 16.32 -0.86 11.61
N PRO A 58 17.48 -1.39 12.02
CA PRO A 58 18.71 -0.62 12.09
C PRO A 58 19.04 0.01 10.72
N PHE A 59 19.59 1.20 10.76
CA PHE A 59 19.95 1.95 9.59
C PHE A 59 20.94 1.19 8.69
N GLY A 60 20.82 1.37 7.39
CA GLY A 60 21.70 0.76 6.39
C GLY A 60 20.93 -0.04 5.34
N GLU A 61 21.64 -0.93 4.71
CA GLU A 61 21.13 -1.76 3.59
C GLU A 61 19.89 -2.59 4.00
N ALA A 62 19.85 -3.08 5.23
CA ALA A 62 18.72 -3.86 5.73
C ALA A 62 17.42 -3.05 5.74
N SER A 63 17.48 -1.76 6.13
CA SER A 63 16.32 -0.88 6.13
C SER A 63 15.82 -0.58 4.72
N ALA A 64 16.74 -0.35 3.77
CA ALA A 64 16.40 -0.13 2.37
C ALA A 64 15.74 -1.38 1.75
N ILE A 65 16.30 -2.56 1.97
CA ILE A 65 15.73 -3.82 1.47
C ILE A 65 14.34 -4.06 2.06
N ALA A 66 14.18 -3.85 3.37
CA ALA A 66 12.90 -4.00 4.03
C ALA A 66 11.84 -3.03 3.47
N ASN A 67 12.21 -1.78 3.20
CA ASN A 67 11.31 -0.80 2.61
C ASN A 67 10.94 -1.14 1.17
N ILE A 68 11.89 -1.60 0.36
CA ILE A 68 11.62 -2.08 -1.00
C ILE A 68 10.63 -3.25 -0.96
N ALA A 69 10.87 -4.23 -0.08
CA ALA A 69 9.99 -5.39 0.09
C ALA A 69 8.58 -4.96 0.54
N ALA A 70 8.49 -4.01 1.48
CA ALA A 70 7.21 -3.48 1.95
C ALA A 70 6.45 -2.72 0.87
N ASN A 71 7.13 -1.88 0.08
CA ASN A 71 6.51 -1.19 -1.07
C ASN A 71 6.06 -2.16 -2.17
N ALA A 72 6.82 -3.23 -2.42
CA ALA A 72 6.40 -4.30 -3.32
C ALA A 72 5.15 -5.02 -2.79
N ALA A 73 5.08 -5.28 -1.48
CA ALA A 73 3.89 -5.87 -0.85
C ALA A 73 2.68 -4.94 -0.98
N VAL A 74 2.84 -3.62 -0.80
CA VAL A 74 1.78 -2.62 -1.03
C VAL A 74 1.28 -2.69 -2.47
N ALA A 75 2.18 -2.72 -3.45
CA ALA A 75 1.81 -2.80 -4.86
C ALA A 75 1.03 -4.09 -5.18
N ILE A 76 1.47 -5.23 -4.63
CA ILE A 76 0.78 -6.53 -4.76
C ILE A 76 -0.61 -6.46 -4.11
N LEU A 77 -0.70 -5.87 -2.92
CA LEU A 77 -1.96 -5.73 -2.19
C LEU A 77 -2.97 -4.86 -2.94
N ILE A 78 -2.52 -3.77 -3.57
CA ILE A 78 -3.35 -2.93 -4.44
C ILE A 78 -3.94 -3.75 -5.61
N ILE A 79 -3.10 -4.55 -6.27
CA ILE A 79 -3.55 -5.42 -7.36
C ILE A 79 -4.54 -6.47 -6.86
N TYR A 80 -4.24 -7.07 -5.71
CA TYR A 80 -5.11 -8.07 -5.10
C TYR A 80 -6.49 -7.50 -4.74
N ILE A 81 -6.54 -6.34 -4.07
CA ILE A 81 -7.78 -5.66 -3.71
C ILE A 81 -8.58 -5.31 -4.97
N ASN A 82 -7.92 -4.77 -5.98
CA ASN A 82 -8.60 -4.45 -7.24
C ASN A 82 -9.20 -5.68 -7.92
N ARG A 83 -8.50 -6.83 -7.88
CA ARG A 83 -9.01 -8.08 -8.44
C ARG A 83 -10.13 -8.69 -7.60
N ALA A 84 -9.98 -8.69 -6.28
CA ALA A 84 -10.94 -9.31 -5.36
C ALA A 84 -12.29 -8.58 -5.35
N PHE A 85 -12.26 -7.25 -5.36
CA PHE A 85 -13.46 -6.41 -5.24
C PHE A 85 -13.88 -5.73 -6.55
N ASN A 86 -13.14 -5.96 -7.62
CA ASN A 86 -13.45 -5.44 -8.97
C ASN A 86 -13.70 -3.92 -8.99
N ILE A 87 -12.93 -3.17 -8.18
CA ILE A 87 -13.10 -1.73 -7.96
C ILE A 87 -12.90 -0.96 -9.27
N LEU A 88 -11.87 -1.33 -10.01
CA LEU A 88 -11.61 -0.79 -11.34
C LEU A 88 -11.94 -1.87 -12.37
N ARG A 89 -12.80 -1.55 -13.31
CA ARG A 89 -13.19 -2.47 -14.41
C ARG A 89 -12.03 -2.89 -15.33
N SER A 90 -10.87 -2.27 -15.18
CA SER A 90 -9.66 -2.63 -15.92
C SER A 90 -8.76 -3.51 -15.06
N LEU A 91 -8.37 -4.67 -15.57
CA LEU A 91 -7.38 -5.59 -14.98
C LEU A 91 -5.95 -5.01 -15.04
N THR A 92 -5.79 -3.71 -15.11
CA THR A 92 -4.51 -3.05 -15.28
C THR A 92 -3.80 -2.88 -13.94
N ALA A 93 -2.50 -3.11 -13.92
CA ALA A 93 -1.63 -2.79 -12.80
C ALA A 93 -1.35 -1.27 -12.69
N LEU A 94 -2.12 -0.42 -13.39
CA LEU A 94 -1.88 1.01 -13.53
C LEU A 94 -1.82 1.72 -12.19
N VAL A 95 -2.73 1.40 -11.26
CA VAL A 95 -2.76 2.03 -9.94
C VAL A 95 -1.51 1.68 -9.14
N ALA A 96 -1.10 0.41 -9.17
CA ALA A 96 0.13 -0.03 -8.51
C ALA A 96 1.37 0.63 -9.14
N THR A 97 1.38 0.78 -10.47
CA THR A 97 2.45 1.48 -11.19
C THR A 97 2.51 2.95 -10.81
N MET A 98 1.36 3.63 -10.72
CA MET A 98 1.28 5.03 -10.28
C MET A 98 1.76 5.19 -8.82
N PHE A 99 1.37 4.26 -7.94
CA PHE A 99 1.87 4.25 -6.56
C PHE A 99 3.40 4.16 -6.52
N LEU A 100 3.99 3.19 -7.23
CA LEU A 100 5.43 3.03 -7.29
C LEU A 100 6.13 4.24 -7.93
N ALA A 101 5.55 4.83 -8.97
CA ALA A 101 6.08 6.03 -9.61
C ALA A 101 6.09 7.24 -8.66
N MET A 102 5.06 7.40 -7.83
CA MET A 102 5.03 8.43 -6.79
C MET A 102 6.12 8.24 -5.74
N GLN A 103 6.46 7.00 -5.41
CA GLN A 103 7.55 6.72 -4.46
C GLN A 103 8.92 7.17 -5.01
N ILE A 104 9.14 7.11 -6.33
CA ILE A 104 10.39 7.59 -6.95
C ILE A 104 10.53 9.12 -6.80
N ALA A 105 9.42 9.86 -6.71
CA ALA A 105 9.44 11.31 -6.56
C ALA A 105 10.07 11.76 -5.22
N VAL A 106 10.11 10.87 -4.21
CA VAL A 106 10.71 11.15 -2.89
C VAL A 106 11.72 10.06 -2.55
N PRO A 107 12.93 10.09 -3.15
CA PRO A 107 13.93 9.01 -2.98
C PRO A 107 14.39 8.82 -1.55
N SER A 108 14.40 9.88 -0.74
CA SER A 108 14.77 9.82 0.68
C SER A 108 13.85 8.93 1.51
N GLU A 109 12.58 8.88 1.16
CA GLU A 109 11.60 8.01 1.82
C GLU A 109 11.71 6.55 1.37
N LEU A 110 12.20 6.32 0.15
CA LEU A 110 12.45 4.99 -0.38
C LEU A 110 13.65 4.30 0.28
N ALA A 111 14.65 5.08 0.65
CA ALA A 111 15.93 4.58 1.17
C ALA A 111 15.82 3.99 2.60
N ARG A 112 14.73 4.24 3.31
CA ARG A 112 14.52 3.82 4.71
C ARG A 112 13.14 3.21 4.88
N PHE A 113 13.06 2.23 5.77
CA PHE A 113 11.77 1.79 6.29
C PHE A 113 11.15 2.93 7.09
N ASN A 114 9.94 3.34 6.72
CA ASN A 114 9.31 4.53 7.29
C ASN A 114 7.84 4.29 7.70
N ASP A 115 7.32 5.19 8.53
CA ASP A 115 5.94 5.16 9.00
C ASP A 115 4.92 5.27 7.87
N GLY A 116 5.27 5.95 6.76
CA GLY A 116 4.41 6.09 5.59
C GLY A 116 4.14 4.76 4.91
N THR A 117 5.16 3.90 4.79
CA THR A 117 5.02 2.56 4.22
C THR A 117 4.15 1.66 5.12
N VAL A 118 4.36 1.73 6.45
CA VAL A 118 3.54 1.01 7.43
C VAL A 118 2.08 1.50 7.36
N LEU A 119 1.87 2.83 7.29
CA LEU A 119 0.55 3.42 7.13
C LEU A 119 -0.15 2.90 5.87
N ALA A 120 0.55 2.86 4.74
CA ALA A 120 -0.02 2.36 3.49
C ALA A 120 -0.49 0.90 3.62
N ILE A 121 0.33 0.04 4.24
CA ILE A 121 -0.02 -1.36 4.49
C ILE A 121 -1.25 -1.45 5.41
N VAL A 122 -1.23 -0.75 6.53
CA VAL A 122 -2.33 -0.75 7.51
C VAL A 122 -3.63 -0.29 6.85
N MET A 123 -3.60 0.80 6.10
CA MET A 123 -4.78 1.34 5.42
C MET A 123 -5.33 0.39 4.35
N LEU A 124 -4.46 -0.27 3.58
CA LEU A 124 -4.90 -1.26 2.59
C LEU A 124 -5.51 -2.50 3.24
N VAL A 125 -4.93 -2.99 4.33
CA VAL A 125 -5.48 -4.12 5.09
C VAL A 125 -6.83 -3.74 5.70
N CYS A 126 -6.96 -2.55 6.29
CA CYS A 126 -8.22 -2.05 6.82
C CYS A 126 -9.29 -1.91 5.72
N SER A 127 -8.91 -1.37 4.56
CA SER A 127 -9.81 -1.25 3.41
C SER A 127 -10.27 -2.62 2.90
N MET A 128 -9.35 -3.59 2.81
CA MET A 128 -9.67 -4.96 2.41
C MET A 128 -10.65 -5.63 3.39
N LEU A 129 -10.42 -5.47 4.69
CA LEU A 129 -11.33 -5.97 5.73
C LEU A 129 -12.70 -5.30 5.61
N LEU A 130 -12.73 -3.99 5.42
CA LEU A 130 -13.98 -3.23 5.27
C LEU A 130 -14.78 -3.70 4.04
N PHE A 131 -14.14 -3.82 2.87
CA PHE A 131 -14.80 -4.34 1.67
C PHE A 131 -15.30 -5.78 1.85
N SER A 132 -14.61 -6.59 2.63
CA SER A 132 -15.04 -7.96 2.91
C SER A 132 -16.25 -8.06 3.86
N VAL A 133 -16.61 -6.94 4.50
CA VAL A 133 -17.81 -6.84 5.39
C VAL A 133 -19.08 -6.67 4.57
N PHE A 134 -18.98 -6.10 3.38
CA PHE A 134 -20.11 -5.87 2.52
C PHE A 134 -20.86 -7.19 2.27
N ASP A 135 -22.14 -7.22 2.63
CA ASP A 135 -23.02 -8.38 2.46
C ASP A 135 -22.68 -9.62 3.32
N ASN A 136 -22.03 -9.42 4.49
CA ASN A 136 -21.63 -10.53 5.36
C ASN A 136 -22.22 -10.38 6.79
N PRO A 137 -22.92 -11.41 7.34
CA PRO A 137 -23.51 -11.36 8.67
C PRO A 137 -22.48 -11.23 9.82
N GLU A 138 -21.23 -11.57 9.60
CA GLU A 138 -20.15 -11.39 10.58
C GLU A 138 -19.46 -10.01 10.50
N GLY A 139 -20.11 -9.04 9.87
CA GLY A 139 -19.56 -7.72 9.60
C GLY A 139 -19.03 -7.01 10.84
N GLN A 140 -19.77 -7.05 11.94
CA GLN A 140 -19.42 -6.34 13.18
C GLN A 140 -18.04 -6.75 13.74
N ARG A 141 -17.69 -8.05 13.72
CA ARG A 141 -16.40 -8.54 14.19
C ARG A 141 -15.26 -8.01 13.35
N ARG A 142 -15.42 -7.92 12.05
CA ARG A 142 -14.40 -7.41 11.13
C ARG A 142 -14.21 -5.90 11.27
N VAL A 143 -15.30 -5.16 11.43
CA VAL A 143 -15.26 -3.73 11.73
C VAL A 143 -14.50 -3.47 13.04
N PHE A 144 -14.79 -4.23 14.08
CA PHE A 144 -14.05 -4.14 15.34
C PHE A 144 -12.55 -4.37 15.13
N LEU A 145 -12.16 -5.39 14.34
CA LEU A 145 -10.77 -5.65 14.01
C LEU A 145 -10.09 -4.47 13.29
N VAL A 146 -10.80 -3.80 12.36
CA VAL A 146 -10.28 -2.61 11.68
C VAL A 146 -9.92 -1.51 12.68
N PHE A 147 -10.82 -1.21 13.63
CA PHE A 147 -10.55 -0.21 14.66
C PHE A 147 -9.45 -0.63 15.64
N CYS A 148 -9.34 -1.92 15.97
CA CYS A 148 -8.23 -2.45 16.76
C CYS A 148 -6.88 -2.27 16.06
N ILE A 149 -6.80 -2.57 14.75
CA ILE A 149 -5.57 -2.42 13.97
C ILE A 149 -5.13 -0.95 13.92
N ILE A 150 -6.07 -0.03 13.66
CA ILE A 150 -5.74 1.41 13.64
C ILE A 150 -5.38 1.92 15.03
N GLY A 151 -6.10 1.49 16.05
CA GLY A 151 -5.76 1.82 17.44
C GLY A 151 -4.36 1.36 17.79
N ALA A 152 -3.99 0.13 17.45
CA ALA A 152 -2.64 -0.40 17.65
C ALA A 152 -1.59 0.39 16.88
N ALA A 153 -1.86 0.74 15.62
CA ALA A 153 -0.97 1.56 14.81
C ALA A 153 -0.81 2.99 15.38
N ALA A 154 -1.87 3.55 15.96
CA ALA A 154 -1.84 4.88 16.57
C ALA A 154 -0.89 4.99 17.78
N PHE A 155 -0.56 3.87 18.46
CA PHE A 155 0.48 3.85 19.48
C PHE A 155 1.88 4.16 18.93
N SER A 156 2.13 3.83 17.65
CA SER A 156 3.38 4.22 16.98
C SER A 156 3.32 5.69 16.57
N ARG A 157 2.23 6.15 15.99
CA ARG A 157 2.09 7.54 15.52
C ARG A 157 0.64 8.01 15.59
N ALA A 158 0.38 9.10 16.30
CA ALA A 158 -0.97 9.67 16.47
C ALA A 158 -1.65 10.06 15.15
N ALA A 159 -0.85 10.28 14.09
CA ALA A 159 -1.37 10.59 12.75
C ALA A 159 -2.34 9.53 12.19
N TYR A 160 -2.23 8.27 12.63
CA TYR A 160 -3.16 7.22 12.20
C TYR A 160 -4.62 7.48 12.64
N LEU A 161 -4.81 8.24 13.75
CA LEU A 161 -6.14 8.58 14.24
C LEU A 161 -6.93 9.48 13.27
N PHE A 162 -6.25 10.24 12.42
CA PHE A 162 -6.92 11.06 11.41
C PHE A 162 -7.70 10.25 10.38
N PHE A 163 -7.40 8.96 10.23
CA PHE A 163 -8.12 8.07 9.32
C PHE A 163 -9.37 7.45 9.94
N VAL A 164 -9.53 7.51 11.27
CA VAL A 164 -10.72 6.98 11.96
C VAL A 164 -12.02 7.59 11.43
N PRO A 165 -12.16 8.92 11.25
CA PRO A 165 -13.38 9.50 10.69
C PRO A 165 -13.69 8.98 9.28
N VAL A 166 -12.67 8.78 8.44
CA VAL A 166 -12.85 8.28 7.06
C VAL A 166 -13.39 6.86 7.08
N LEU A 167 -12.87 6.01 7.97
CA LEU A 167 -13.34 4.63 8.11
C LEU A 167 -14.74 4.56 8.74
N LEU A 168 -15.06 5.45 9.67
CA LEU A 168 -16.41 5.55 10.23
C LEU A 168 -17.43 5.93 9.14
N LEU A 169 -17.08 6.87 8.28
CA LEU A 169 -17.92 7.22 7.12
C LEU A 169 -18.07 6.04 6.18
N GLY A 170 -16.99 5.28 5.93
CA GLY A 170 -17.05 4.05 5.15
C GLY A 170 -18.01 3.01 5.75
N CYS A 171 -17.91 2.77 7.05
CA CYS A 171 -18.83 1.86 7.77
C CYS A 171 -20.29 2.34 7.69
N ALA A 172 -20.53 3.63 7.91
CA ALA A 172 -21.88 4.21 7.84
C ALA A 172 -22.50 4.07 6.44
N GLN A 173 -21.66 4.21 5.39
CA GLN A 173 -22.12 4.07 4.01
C GLN A 173 -22.41 2.61 3.63
N MET A 174 -21.72 1.66 4.24
CA MET A 174 -21.93 0.22 4.05
C MET A 174 -23.09 -0.33 4.90
N ARG A 175 -23.73 0.50 5.72
CA ARG A 175 -24.84 0.12 6.64
C ARG A 175 -24.47 -1.03 7.58
N VAL A 176 -23.29 -1.03 8.12
CA VAL A 176 -22.76 -2.03 9.08
C VAL A 176 -22.83 -1.48 10.50
#